data_44299f0e3584074c5e34b23edaf52329
#
_entry.id   44299f0e3584074c5e34b23edaf52329
#
_cell.length_a   1.000
_cell.length_b   1.000
_cell.length_c   1.000
_cell.angle_alpha   90.00
_cell.angle_beta   90.00
_cell.angle_gamma   90.00
#
_symmetry.space_group_name_H-M   'P 1'
#
loop_
_entity.id
_entity.type
_entity.pdbx_description
1 polymer ?
#
loop_
_entity_poly.entity_id
_entity_poly.type
_entity_poly.pdbx_seq_one_letter_code
_entity_poly.pdbx_strand_id
1 'polypeptide(L)'
;KPLLYYRNNLNSLMNVLDLMTKYGSKGIIFSSSCTVYGQPTPENLPVTEQAPIQKALSPYGNTKQVNEEIIEDFIHSGAPIKSIILRYFNPIGAHPSAHIGELPNGVPMNLIPFVTQTAIGIRKQLKIFGNDYNTPDKTCIRDYIYVVDLAKAHVKAMQRVLEQETDPVEVFNIGTGHGYSTLEIVESFERATGVK
;
A
#
# COMPACT_ATOMS: atom_id res chain seq x y z
N LYS A 1 2.12 -17.52 7.20
CA LYS A 1 1.96 -18.66 6.24
C LYS A 1 2.40 -18.17 4.84
N PRO A 2 3.69 -18.24 4.48
CA PRO A 2 4.20 -17.67 3.23
C PRO A 2 3.49 -18.17 1.97
N LEU A 3 3.30 -19.49 1.88
CA LEU A 3 2.64 -20.11 0.72
C LEU A 3 1.22 -19.61 0.46
N LEU A 4 0.52 -19.15 1.51
CA LEU A 4 -0.83 -18.61 1.37
C LEU A 4 -0.79 -17.26 0.62
N TYR A 5 0.21 -16.40 0.91
CA TYR A 5 0.42 -15.16 0.17
C TYR A 5 0.68 -15.43 -1.31
N TYR A 6 1.60 -16.35 -1.63
CA TYR A 6 1.91 -16.68 -3.02
C TYR A 6 0.70 -17.22 -3.76
N ARG A 7 0.02 -18.23 -3.20
CA ARG A 7 -1.16 -18.82 -3.84
C ARG A 7 -2.27 -17.79 -4.07
N ASN A 8 -2.60 -17.00 -3.05
CA ASN A 8 -3.69 -16.04 -3.19
C ASN A 8 -3.32 -14.89 -4.14
N ASN A 9 -2.15 -14.27 -3.94
CA ASN A 9 -1.84 -13.03 -4.66
C ASN A 9 -1.45 -13.30 -6.11
N LEU A 10 -0.65 -14.34 -6.40
CA LEU A 10 -0.22 -14.61 -7.77
C LEU A 10 -1.34 -15.26 -8.59
N ASN A 11 -2.00 -16.30 -8.05
CA ASN A 11 -3.08 -16.95 -8.80
C ASN A 11 -4.25 -16.01 -9.06
N SER A 12 -4.60 -15.13 -8.10
CA SER A 12 -5.67 -14.16 -8.30
C SER A 12 -5.36 -13.21 -9.45
N LEU A 13 -4.12 -12.70 -9.52
CA LEU A 13 -3.72 -11.82 -10.63
C LEU A 13 -3.77 -12.55 -11.97
N MET A 14 -3.14 -13.73 -12.08
CA MET A 14 -3.13 -14.50 -13.31
C MET A 14 -4.54 -14.81 -13.81
N ASN A 15 -5.44 -15.22 -12.93
CA ASN A 15 -6.84 -15.46 -13.29
C ASN A 15 -7.54 -14.18 -13.80
N VAL A 16 -7.22 -13.02 -13.22
CA VAL A 16 -7.77 -11.73 -13.70
C VAL A 16 -7.24 -11.41 -15.08
N LEU A 17 -5.93 -11.56 -15.33
CA LEU A 17 -5.32 -11.28 -16.63
C LEU A 17 -5.87 -12.19 -17.75
N ASP A 18 -6.06 -13.49 -17.47
CA ASP A 18 -6.71 -14.43 -18.37
C ASP A 18 -8.14 -13.99 -18.74
N LEU A 19 -8.92 -13.59 -17.72
CA LEU A 19 -10.29 -13.11 -17.93
C LEU A 19 -10.32 -11.77 -18.67
N MET A 20 -9.38 -10.88 -18.41
CA MET A 20 -9.27 -9.61 -19.13
C MET A 20 -9.07 -9.82 -20.62
N THR A 21 -8.19 -10.74 -21.00
CA THR A 21 -7.98 -11.14 -22.40
C THR A 21 -9.26 -11.69 -23.02
N LYS A 22 -9.90 -12.63 -22.32
CA LYS A 22 -11.12 -13.29 -22.79
C LYS A 22 -12.28 -12.31 -23.02
N TYR A 23 -12.41 -11.29 -22.18
CA TYR A 23 -13.53 -10.34 -22.21
C TYR A 23 -13.18 -8.98 -22.84
N GLY A 24 -11.97 -8.81 -23.36
CA GLY A 24 -11.55 -7.59 -24.05
C GLY A 24 -11.45 -6.36 -23.14
N SER A 25 -11.05 -6.54 -21.89
CA SER A 25 -10.80 -5.42 -20.98
C SER A 25 -9.68 -4.52 -21.51
N LYS A 26 -9.77 -3.22 -21.27
CA LYS A 26 -8.84 -2.22 -21.82
C LYS A 26 -7.65 -1.91 -20.93
N GLY A 27 -7.77 -2.13 -19.64
CA GLY A 27 -6.69 -1.84 -18.71
C GLY A 27 -6.95 -2.33 -17.31
N ILE A 28 -5.89 -2.33 -16.50
CA ILE A 28 -5.90 -2.73 -15.08
C ILE A 28 -5.26 -1.66 -14.23
N ILE A 29 -5.83 -1.38 -13.06
CA ILE A 29 -5.18 -0.65 -11.99
C ILE A 29 -4.75 -1.67 -10.95
N PHE A 30 -3.45 -1.83 -10.79
CA PHE A 30 -2.90 -2.79 -9.84
C PHE A 30 -2.54 -2.12 -8.52
N SER A 31 -3.16 -2.57 -7.45
CA SER A 31 -2.85 -2.18 -6.08
C SER A 31 -1.53 -2.83 -5.64
N SER A 32 -0.42 -2.16 -5.93
CA SER A 32 0.90 -2.55 -5.44
C SER A 32 1.19 -1.95 -4.07
N SER A 33 2.44 -1.88 -3.68
CA SER A 33 2.84 -1.43 -2.35
C SER A 33 4.26 -0.87 -2.37
N CYS A 34 4.55 0.11 -1.51
CA CYS A 34 5.92 0.58 -1.27
C CYS A 34 6.86 -0.54 -0.78
N THR A 35 6.33 -1.67 -0.30
CA THR A 35 7.14 -2.82 0.12
C THR A 35 7.93 -3.47 -1.02
N VAL A 36 7.62 -3.15 -2.28
CA VAL A 36 8.41 -3.58 -3.44
C VAL A 36 9.82 -2.98 -3.46
N TYR A 37 10.04 -1.84 -2.82
CA TYR A 37 11.37 -1.24 -2.73
C TYR A 37 12.31 -1.96 -1.75
N GLY A 38 11.82 -2.94 -0.98
CA GLY A 38 12.60 -3.62 0.05
C GLY A 38 13.03 -2.66 1.17
N GLN A 39 14.33 -2.60 1.45
CA GLN A 39 14.93 -1.62 2.35
C GLN A 39 15.73 -0.60 1.54
N PRO A 40 15.15 0.57 1.24
CA PRO A 40 15.87 1.61 0.50
C PRO A 40 17.09 2.09 1.27
N THR A 41 18.13 2.44 0.52
CA THR A 41 19.31 3.08 1.10
C THR A 41 19.02 4.56 1.42
N PRO A 42 19.76 5.20 2.34
CA PRO A 42 19.47 6.59 2.75
C PRO A 42 19.41 7.60 1.60
N GLU A 43 20.24 7.41 0.57
CA GLU A 43 20.28 8.27 -0.63
C GLU A 43 19.02 8.13 -1.51
N ASN A 44 18.26 7.06 -1.34
CA ASN A 44 17.01 6.82 -2.05
C ASN A 44 15.78 7.18 -1.19
N LEU A 45 15.94 7.98 -0.16
CA LEU A 45 14.85 8.49 0.67
C LEU A 45 14.68 10.00 0.50
N PRO A 46 13.44 10.50 0.31
CA PRO A 46 12.19 9.75 0.12
C PRO A 46 12.20 8.94 -1.18
N VAL A 47 11.55 7.76 -1.15
CA VAL A 47 11.54 6.83 -2.28
C VAL A 47 10.77 7.40 -3.46
N THR A 48 11.37 7.40 -4.65
CA THR A 48 10.72 7.73 -5.92
C THR A 48 10.49 6.47 -6.76
N GLU A 49 9.70 6.58 -7.84
CA GLU A 49 9.44 5.46 -8.76
C GLU A 49 10.70 4.93 -9.44
N GLN A 50 11.75 5.76 -9.56
CA GLN A 50 13.06 5.42 -10.13
C GLN A 50 13.99 4.74 -9.12
N ALA A 51 13.61 4.67 -7.84
CA ALA A 51 14.44 4.01 -6.84
C ALA A 51 14.60 2.53 -7.16
N PRO A 52 15.79 1.96 -6.95
CA PRO A 52 16.05 0.55 -7.24
C PRO A 52 15.13 -0.38 -6.45
N ILE A 53 14.54 -1.34 -7.13
CA ILE A 53 13.82 -2.43 -6.48
C ILE A 53 14.85 -3.36 -5.83
N GLN A 54 14.74 -3.52 -4.51
CA GLN A 54 15.61 -4.38 -3.74
C GLN A 54 14.85 -5.64 -3.30
N LYS A 55 15.58 -6.62 -2.76
CA LYS A 55 14.96 -7.84 -2.23
C LYS A 55 13.86 -7.50 -1.22
N ALA A 56 12.66 -8.00 -1.46
CA ALA A 56 11.54 -7.82 -0.55
C ALA A 56 11.83 -8.42 0.84
N LEU A 57 11.44 -7.70 1.87
CA LEU A 57 11.64 -8.10 3.27
C LEU A 57 10.58 -9.08 3.79
N SER A 58 9.56 -9.35 2.99
CA SER A 58 8.45 -10.22 3.38
C SER A 58 7.88 -11.00 2.20
N PRO A 59 7.22 -12.15 2.44
CA PRO A 59 6.48 -12.85 1.40
C PRO A 59 5.43 -11.98 0.71
N TYR A 60 4.76 -11.09 1.46
CA TYR A 60 3.81 -10.14 0.89
C TYR A 60 4.49 -9.18 -0.10
N GLY A 61 5.57 -8.51 0.31
CA GLY A 61 6.32 -7.62 -0.57
C GLY A 61 6.84 -8.34 -1.82
N ASN A 62 7.35 -9.56 -1.66
CA ASN A 62 7.80 -10.36 -2.79
C ASN A 62 6.66 -10.71 -3.75
N THR A 63 5.44 -11.02 -3.24
CA THR A 63 4.30 -11.25 -4.15
C THR A 63 3.91 -10.00 -4.92
N LYS A 64 4.13 -8.80 -4.36
CA LYS A 64 3.88 -7.54 -5.08
C LYS A 64 4.92 -7.32 -6.17
N GLN A 65 6.21 -7.56 -5.90
CA GLN A 65 7.27 -7.52 -6.93
C GLN A 65 6.95 -8.47 -8.08
N VAL A 66 6.73 -9.74 -7.79
CA VAL A 66 6.40 -10.76 -8.81
C VAL A 66 5.13 -10.41 -9.59
N ASN A 67 4.12 -9.84 -8.95
CA ASN A 67 2.91 -9.41 -9.64
C ASN A 67 3.14 -8.23 -10.60
N GLU A 68 4.01 -7.28 -10.25
CA GLU A 68 4.42 -6.21 -11.17
C GLU A 68 5.13 -6.79 -12.40
N GLU A 69 6.09 -7.70 -12.19
CA GLU A 69 6.81 -8.42 -13.26
C GLU A 69 5.83 -9.19 -14.18
N ILE A 70 4.87 -9.93 -13.59
CA ILE A 70 3.85 -10.65 -14.37
C ILE A 70 3.02 -9.71 -15.24
N ILE A 71 2.62 -8.55 -14.72
CA ILE A 71 1.86 -7.55 -15.48
C ILE A 71 2.70 -7.00 -16.64
N GLU A 72 3.95 -6.63 -16.37
CA GLU A 72 4.87 -6.11 -17.37
C GLU A 72 5.13 -7.13 -18.48
N ASP A 73 5.45 -8.36 -18.14
CA ASP A 73 5.68 -9.46 -19.10
C ASP A 73 4.44 -9.72 -19.95
N PHE A 74 3.27 -9.76 -19.31
CA PHE A 74 2.00 -9.99 -19.99
C PHE A 74 1.69 -8.89 -21.02
N ILE A 75 1.90 -7.62 -20.67
CA ILE A 75 1.69 -6.49 -21.56
C ILE A 75 2.75 -6.47 -22.68
N HIS A 76 4.01 -6.68 -22.35
CA HIS A 76 5.09 -6.74 -23.35
C HIS A 76 4.98 -7.91 -24.32
N SER A 77 4.27 -8.98 -23.96
CA SER A 77 3.95 -10.08 -24.87
C SER A 77 2.95 -9.71 -25.97
N GLY A 78 2.42 -8.49 -25.96
CA GLY A 78 1.47 -7.97 -26.94
C GLY A 78 0.00 -8.02 -26.50
N ALA A 79 -0.26 -8.22 -25.20
CA ALA A 79 -1.62 -8.13 -24.69
C ALA A 79 -2.21 -6.72 -24.91
N PRO A 80 -3.43 -6.57 -25.45
CA PRO A 80 -3.99 -5.28 -25.83
C PRO A 80 -4.62 -4.54 -24.63
N ILE A 81 -3.89 -4.49 -23.52
CA ILE A 81 -4.29 -3.81 -22.29
C ILE A 81 -3.19 -2.87 -21.81
N LYS A 82 -3.58 -1.89 -21.01
CA LYS A 82 -2.66 -1.01 -20.29
C LYS A 82 -2.73 -1.27 -18.79
N SER A 83 -1.67 -0.93 -18.07
CA SER A 83 -1.64 -1.03 -16.62
C SER A 83 -1.20 0.27 -15.97
N ILE A 84 -1.86 0.62 -14.87
CA ILE A 84 -1.33 1.58 -13.90
C ILE A 84 -1.08 0.83 -12.59
N ILE A 85 0.17 0.86 -12.16
CA ILE A 85 0.63 0.24 -10.92
C ILE A 85 0.71 1.32 -9.86
N LEU A 86 -0.08 1.19 -8.79
CA LEU A 86 -0.09 2.12 -7.67
C LEU A 86 0.67 1.53 -6.49
N ARG A 87 1.89 2.02 -6.24
CA ARG A 87 2.72 1.64 -5.07
C ARG A 87 2.38 2.55 -3.91
N TYR A 88 1.34 2.22 -3.16
CA TYR A 88 0.95 3.05 -2.03
C TYR A 88 1.64 2.67 -0.72
N PHE A 89 1.77 3.69 0.13
CA PHE A 89 2.35 3.58 1.45
C PHE A 89 1.29 3.10 2.46
N ASN A 90 1.19 3.64 3.65
CA ASN A 90 0.27 3.13 4.67
C ASN A 90 -1.07 3.87 4.62
N PRO A 91 -2.14 3.29 4.04
CA PRO A 91 -3.44 3.93 4.07
C PRO A 91 -4.00 3.97 5.49
N ILE A 92 -4.54 5.13 5.88
CA ILE A 92 -5.14 5.35 7.19
C ILE A 92 -6.42 6.18 7.08
N GLY A 93 -7.18 6.21 8.18
CA GLY A 93 -8.38 7.02 8.29
C GLY A 93 -9.64 6.32 7.79
N ALA A 94 -10.73 7.08 7.78
CA ALA A 94 -12.05 6.63 7.39
C ALA A 94 -12.73 7.69 6.53
N HIS A 95 -13.79 7.30 5.83
CA HIS A 95 -14.60 8.27 5.07
C HIS A 95 -15.32 9.25 6.03
N PRO A 96 -15.43 10.54 5.69
CA PRO A 96 -16.05 11.55 6.58
C PRO A 96 -17.49 11.24 7.00
N SER A 97 -18.21 10.44 6.22
CA SER A 97 -19.55 9.98 6.57
C SER A 97 -19.61 9.00 7.75
N ALA A 98 -18.47 8.49 8.21
CA ALA A 98 -18.34 7.42 9.20
C ALA A 98 -19.01 6.07 8.82
N HIS A 99 -19.50 5.93 7.58
CA HIS A 99 -20.08 4.65 7.11
C HIS A 99 -19.03 3.65 6.61
N ILE A 100 -17.83 4.12 6.27
CA ILE A 100 -16.73 3.31 5.76
C ILE A 100 -15.49 3.61 6.58
N GLY A 101 -14.85 2.56 7.09
CA GLY A 101 -13.62 2.63 7.87
C GLY A 101 -12.90 1.28 7.89
N GLU A 102 -11.82 1.19 8.65
CA GLU A 102 -11.03 -0.03 8.79
C GLU A 102 -11.52 -0.85 9.99
N LEU A 103 -12.13 -2.00 9.71
CA LEU A 103 -12.58 -2.95 10.72
C LEU A 103 -11.98 -4.35 10.45
N PRO A 104 -10.75 -4.60 10.91
CA PRO A 104 -10.09 -5.87 10.67
C PRO A 104 -10.73 -7.03 11.42
N ASN A 105 -10.76 -8.20 10.80
CA ASN A 105 -11.17 -9.44 11.47
C ASN A 105 -10.10 -9.87 12.48
N GLY A 106 -10.47 -9.98 13.75
CA GLY A 106 -9.57 -10.42 14.82
C GLY A 106 -8.63 -9.31 15.32
N VAL A 107 -7.37 -9.67 15.60
CA VAL A 107 -6.37 -8.73 16.12
C VAL A 107 -5.85 -7.88 14.96
N PRO A 108 -5.91 -6.53 15.04
CA PRO A 108 -5.32 -5.67 14.03
C PRO A 108 -3.82 -5.91 13.87
N MET A 109 -3.35 -5.83 12.64
CA MET A 109 -1.93 -5.88 12.32
C MET A 109 -1.36 -4.50 11.97
N ASN A 110 -2.25 -3.51 11.75
CA ASN A 110 -1.89 -2.13 11.46
C ASN A 110 -2.02 -1.26 12.71
N LEU A 111 -1.25 -0.17 12.75
CA LEU A 111 -1.20 0.72 13.92
C LEU A 111 -2.56 1.37 14.21
N ILE A 112 -3.17 2.03 13.24
CA ILE A 112 -4.37 2.86 13.48
C ILE A 112 -5.56 2.06 14.03
N PRO A 113 -5.98 0.91 13.44
CA PRO A 113 -7.06 0.14 14.04
C PRO A 113 -6.71 -0.41 15.44
N PHE A 114 -5.43 -0.63 15.73
CA PHE A 114 -5.00 -1.00 17.08
C PHE A 114 -5.16 0.18 18.06
N VAL A 115 -4.74 1.38 17.67
CA VAL A 115 -4.92 2.63 18.44
C VAL A 115 -6.41 2.89 18.71
N THR A 116 -7.25 2.88 17.68
CA THR A 116 -8.68 3.15 17.82
C THR A 116 -9.39 2.12 18.70
N GLN A 117 -9.07 0.82 18.56
CA GLN A 117 -9.62 -0.23 19.43
C GLN A 117 -9.15 -0.10 20.88
N THR A 118 -7.94 0.40 21.11
CA THR A 118 -7.45 0.70 22.47
C THR A 118 -8.21 1.89 23.05
N ALA A 119 -8.36 2.95 22.29
CA ALA A 119 -9.05 4.17 22.72
C ALA A 119 -10.51 3.94 23.14
N ILE A 120 -11.22 3.05 22.45
CA ILE A 120 -12.62 2.71 22.82
C ILE A 120 -12.73 1.54 23.82
N GLY A 121 -11.61 1.10 24.39
CA GLY A 121 -11.58 0.08 25.46
C GLY A 121 -11.73 -1.38 25.00
N ILE A 122 -11.75 -1.66 23.69
CA ILE A 122 -11.74 -3.06 23.20
C ILE A 122 -10.40 -3.73 23.58
N ARG A 123 -9.31 -2.96 23.59
CA ARG A 123 -7.99 -3.42 24.01
C ARG A 123 -7.53 -2.68 25.25
N LYS A 124 -6.85 -3.40 26.12
CA LYS A 124 -6.39 -2.85 27.42
C LYS A 124 -5.26 -1.83 27.27
N GLN A 125 -4.42 -1.99 26.25
CA GLN A 125 -3.23 -1.15 26.03
C GLN A 125 -2.73 -1.24 24.62
N LEU A 126 -2.10 -0.17 24.14
CA LEU A 126 -1.26 -0.15 22.95
C LEU A 126 0.17 -0.56 23.33
N LYS A 127 0.77 -1.46 22.55
CA LYS A 127 2.19 -1.79 22.66
C LYS A 127 2.94 -1.26 21.46
N ILE A 128 3.92 -0.42 21.68
CA ILE A 128 4.86 0.04 20.65
C ILE A 128 6.03 -0.94 20.63
N PHE A 129 6.28 -1.53 19.45
CA PHE A 129 7.36 -2.50 19.26
C PHE A 129 8.60 -1.80 18.72
N GLY A 130 9.73 -2.02 19.39
CA GLY A 130 11.01 -1.41 19.07
C GLY A 130 11.17 -0.01 19.69
N ASN A 131 12.36 0.23 20.21
CA ASN A 131 12.82 1.50 20.78
C ASN A 131 14.28 1.74 20.43
N ASP A 132 14.76 1.11 19.37
CA ASP A 132 16.14 1.05 18.92
C ASP A 132 16.33 1.42 17.43
N TYR A 133 15.27 1.89 16.79
CA TYR A 133 15.37 2.39 15.41
C TYR A 133 16.26 3.63 15.35
N ASN A 134 16.98 3.79 14.25
CA ASN A 134 17.79 4.99 13.99
C ASN A 134 16.89 6.16 13.53
N THR A 135 16.03 6.63 14.43
CA THR A 135 15.05 7.70 14.26
C THR A 135 15.07 8.60 15.48
N PRO A 136 14.56 9.83 15.42
CA PRO A 136 14.62 10.78 16.55
C PRO A 136 14.04 10.25 17.85
N ASP A 137 12.90 9.54 17.79
CA ASP A 137 12.21 8.99 18.96
C ASP A 137 12.39 7.48 19.14
N LYS A 138 13.28 6.87 18.35
CA LYS A 138 13.61 5.45 18.38
C LYS A 138 12.48 4.52 17.95
N THR A 139 11.38 5.04 17.39
CA THR A 139 10.30 4.22 16.81
C THR A 139 10.34 4.25 15.28
N CYS A 140 9.64 3.32 14.63
CA CYS A 140 9.67 3.25 13.16
C CYS A 140 8.90 4.41 12.52
N ILE A 141 9.44 4.93 11.41
CA ILE A 141 8.81 5.97 10.60
C ILE A 141 8.12 5.34 9.40
N ARG A 142 6.91 5.85 9.07
CA ARG A 142 6.14 5.43 7.90
C ARG A 142 5.47 6.66 7.27
N ASP A 143 5.31 6.64 5.95
CA ASP A 143 4.42 7.58 5.25
C ASP A 143 2.99 7.06 5.35
N TYR A 144 2.08 7.91 5.80
CA TYR A 144 0.66 7.61 5.95
C TYR A 144 -0.17 8.43 4.99
N ILE A 145 -0.97 7.77 4.16
CA ILE A 145 -1.88 8.42 3.21
C ILE A 145 -3.33 8.28 3.64
N TYR A 146 -4.09 9.36 3.54
CA TYR A 146 -5.51 9.34 3.82
C TYR A 146 -6.26 8.44 2.83
N VAL A 147 -7.05 7.50 3.34
CA VAL A 147 -7.72 6.47 2.52
C VAL A 147 -8.62 7.05 1.44
N VAL A 148 -9.24 8.21 1.67
CA VAL A 148 -10.08 8.88 0.66
C VAL A 148 -9.22 9.43 -0.48
N ASP A 149 -8.02 9.92 -0.21
CA ASP A 149 -7.12 10.40 -1.26
C ASP A 149 -6.53 9.23 -2.06
N LEU A 150 -6.27 8.11 -1.40
CA LEU A 150 -5.93 6.86 -2.09
C LEU A 150 -7.07 6.41 -3.03
N ALA A 151 -8.33 6.49 -2.57
CA ALA A 151 -9.49 6.17 -3.42
C ALA A 151 -9.60 7.12 -4.63
N LYS A 152 -9.38 8.43 -4.42
CA LYS A 152 -9.33 9.40 -5.52
C LYS A 152 -8.20 9.10 -6.52
N ALA A 153 -7.03 8.68 -6.03
CA ALA A 153 -5.92 8.25 -6.89
C ALA A 153 -6.32 7.08 -7.80
N HIS A 154 -7.05 6.09 -7.28
CA HIS A 154 -7.60 4.99 -8.10
C HIS A 154 -8.56 5.49 -9.18
N VAL A 155 -9.44 6.45 -8.86
CA VAL A 155 -10.35 7.05 -9.85
C VAL A 155 -9.55 7.78 -10.95
N LYS A 156 -8.52 8.53 -10.56
CA LYS A 156 -7.63 9.21 -11.53
C LYS A 156 -6.85 8.22 -12.39
N ALA A 157 -6.33 7.15 -11.79
CA ALA A 157 -5.68 6.07 -12.53
C ALA A 157 -6.63 5.40 -13.53
N MET A 158 -7.88 5.17 -13.13
CA MET A 158 -8.91 4.61 -14.04
C MET A 158 -9.18 5.54 -15.22
N GLN A 159 -9.26 6.85 -15.01
CA GLN A 159 -9.41 7.81 -16.09
C GLN A 159 -8.19 7.78 -17.02
N ARG A 160 -6.98 7.82 -16.45
CA ARG A 160 -5.73 7.85 -17.19
C ARG A 160 -5.48 6.57 -18.02
N VAL A 161 -5.76 5.39 -17.48
CA VAL A 161 -5.55 4.11 -18.20
C VAL A 161 -6.38 4.00 -19.48
N LEU A 162 -7.46 4.78 -19.58
CA LEU A 162 -8.33 4.84 -20.75
C LEU A 162 -7.88 5.88 -21.79
N GLU A 163 -6.91 6.73 -21.47
CA GLU A 163 -6.33 7.68 -22.42
C GLU A 163 -5.48 6.95 -23.47
N GLN A 164 -5.43 7.51 -24.69
CA GLN A 164 -4.74 6.84 -25.80
C GLN A 164 -3.22 7.02 -25.77
N GLU A 165 -2.75 8.15 -25.23
CA GLU A 165 -1.33 8.58 -25.24
C GLU A 165 -0.60 8.27 -23.94
N THR A 166 -0.85 7.10 -23.34
CA THR A 166 -0.13 6.66 -22.14
C THR A 166 0.79 5.49 -22.46
N ASP A 167 1.86 5.35 -21.71
CA ASP A 167 2.70 4.15 -21.78
C ASP A 167 1.88 2.90 -21.45
N PRO A 168 2.25 1.76 -22.02
CA PRO A 168 1.55 0.50 -21.75
C PRO A 168 1.52 0.12 -20.27
N VAL A 169 2.59 0.44 -19.53
CA VAL A 169 2.70 0.27 -18.08
C VAL A 169 3.20 1.58 -17.45
N GLU A 170 2.46 2.11 -16.51
CA GLU A 170 2.85 3.28 -15.74
C GLU A 170 2.86 2.94 -14.25
N VAL A 171 3.83 3.47 -13.52
CA VAL A 171 3.99 3.25 -12.08
C VAL A 171 3.89 4.59 -11.34
N PHE A 172 3.14 4.63 -10.26
CA PHE A 172 3.02 5.81 -9.40
C PHE A 172 3.14 5.44 -7.93
N ASN A 173 3.97 6.18 -7.21
CA ASN A 173 3.97 6.17 -5.75
C ASN A 173 2.79 6.96 -5.20
N ILE A 174 2.05 6.39 -4.27
CA ILE A 174 0.92 7.06 -3.64
C ILE A 174 1.20 7.19 -2.14
N GLY A 175 1.73 8.32 -1.75
CA GLY A 175 2.09 8.72 -0.40
C GLY A 175 2.03 10.24 -0.26
N THR A 176 2.43 10.75 0.90
CA THR A 176 2.50 12.19 1.18
C THR A 176 3.92 12.75 0.95
N GLY A 177 4.91 11.87 0.82
CA GLY A 177 6.34 12.23 0.79
C GLY A 177 6.90 12.63 2.16
N HIS A 178 6.09 12.47 3.22
CA HIS A 178 6.47 12.76 4.59
C HIS A 178 6.24 11.55 5.50
N GLY A 179 7.25 11.22 6.31
CA GLY A 179 7.16 10.11 7.25
C GLY A 179 6.83 10.60 8.66
N TYR A 180 6.00 9.84 9.36
CA TYR A 180 5.69 10.05 10.77
C TYR A 180 6.12 8.82 11.59
N SER A 181 6.65 9.07 12.77
CA SER A 181 6.99 8.01 13.69
C SER A 181 5.75 7.39 14.35
N THR A 182 5.91 6.21 14.94
CA THR A 182 4.80 5.58 15.67
C THR A 182 4.34 6.43 16.85
N LEU A 183 5.27 7.06 17.59
CA LEU A 183 4.92 7.95 18.71
C LEU A 183 4.20 9.21 18.24
N GLU A 184 4.66 9.86 17.18
CA GLU A 184 3.99 11.04 16.62
C GLU A 184 2.53 10.75 16.23
N ILE A 185 2.26 9.58 15.67
CA ILE A 185 0.88 9.16 15.33
C ILE A 185 0.04 8.99 16.60
N VAL A 186 0.57 8.30 17.62
CA VAL A 186 -0.14 8.08 18.90
C VAL A 186 -0.43 9.41 19.58
N GLU A 187 0.57 10.27 19.74
CA GLU A 187 0.41 11.59 20.34
C GLU A 187 -0.57 12.49 19.55
N SER A 188 -0.53 12.40 18.23
CA SER A 188 -1.48 13.13 17.38
C SER A 188 -2.91 12.66 17.60
N PHE A 189 -3.10 11.34 17.74
CA PHE A 189 -4.41 10.77 18.05
C PHE A 189 -4.91 11.20 19.44
N GLU A 190 -4.03 11.17 20.44
CA GLU A 190 -4.37 11.65 21.80
C GLU A 190 -4.76 13.13 21.82
N ARG A 191 -4.00 13.98 21.11
CA ARG A 191 -4.32 15.42 20.97
C ARG A 191 -5.66 15.66 20.30
N ALA A 192 -5.96 14.89 19.26
CA ALA A 192 -7.18 15.07 18.47
C ALA A 192 -8.45 14.57 19.18
N THR A 193 -8.32 13.52 20.00
CA THR A 193 -9.47 12.85 20.63
C THR A 193 -9.63 13.16 22.12
N GLY A 194 -8.56 13.59 22.79
CA GLY A 194 -8.51 13.75 24.25
C GLY A 194 -8.41 12.42 25.02
N VAL A 195 -8.33 11.29 24.32
CA VAL A 195 -8.17 9.96 24.93
C VAL A 195 -6.68 9.68 25.12
N LYS A 196 -6.30 9.26 26.36
CA LYS A 196 -4.93 8.87 26.71
C LYS A 196 -4.81 7.36 26.87
#